data_df456e204fec0a41132f8c7307299c6d
#
_entry.id   df456e204fec0a41132f8c7307299c6d
#
_cell.length_a   1.000
_cell.length_b   1.000
_cell.length_c   1.000
_cell.angle_alpha   90.00
_cell.angle_beta   90.00
_cell.angle_gamma   90.00
#
_symmetry.space_group_name_H-M   'P 1'
#
loop_
_entity.id
_entity.type
_entity.pdbx_description
1 polymer ?
#
loop_
_entity_poly.entity_id
_entity_poly.type
_entity_poly.pdbx_seq_one_letter_code
_entity_poly.pdbx_strand_id
1 'polypeptide(L)'
;MDAIVTQMIILFILVIIGYYLSKKKMMDADFDRKLSGLVINVTCPSLILSSVMGDTLPDKKLILPLLVVGFATYVVLIGLAFLLPRYLPVKLSDRGIYSFMLAFGNVGFIGYPIVASIFGASAVFYASILNFPSTLLIFVFGTLFISGGQGKMHFDWRTLYCPAMIASYLSILIVVTGWVPPRVISTPFVLLGNVTVPAALLIIGSSIARVPIRRMFGNTAIYLMSALRLMLVPLLILYLSRLCRVDETIANINVVLAAMPVASYGTLFCIQYQKGEVIMAEGTFLTTLLSVLSIPLLTMFL
;
A
#
# COMPACT_ATOMS: atom_id res chain seq x y z
N MET A 1 3.19 -14.17 -19.77
CA MET A 1 2.24 -14.79 -18.81
C MET A 1 2.95 -15.65 -17.77
N ASP A 2 3.90 -16.50 -18.16
CA ASP A 2 4.56 -17.41 -17.23
C ASP A 2 5.37 -16.72 -16.13
N ALA A 3 6.03 -15.60 -16.40
CA ALA A 3 6.83 -14.88 -15.40
C ALA A 3 5.96 -14.27 -14.29
N ILE A 4 4.82 -13.67 -14.62
CA ILE A 4 3.88 -13.09 -13.65
C ILE A 4 3.26 -14.20 -12.79
N VAL A 5 2.81 -15.28 -13.42
CA VAL A 5 2.23 -16.44 -12.72
C VAL A 5 3.26 -17.06 -11.77
N THR A 6 4.49 -17.25 -12.22
CA THR A 6 5.59 -17.76 -11.37
C THR A 6 5.83 -16.85 -10.17
N GLN A 7 5.88 -15.53 -10.39
CA GLN A 7 6.07 -14.56 -9.31
C GLN A 7 4.92 -14.60 -8.30
N MET A 8 3.67 -14.74 -8.79
CA MET A 8 2.51 -14.87 -7.91
C MET A 8 2.57 -16.13 -7.05
N ILE A 9 2.98 -17.27 -7.62
CA ILE A 9 3.17 -18.52 -6.87
C ILE A 9 4.22 -18.34 -5.76
N ILE A 10 5.33 -17.66 -6.06
CA ILE A 10 6.38 -17.36 -5.06
C ILE A 10 5.80 -16.54 -3.90
N LEU A 11 5.01 -15.48 -4.19
CA LEU A 11 4.36 -14.67 -3.17
C LEU A 11 3.39 -15.50 -2.31
N PHE A 12 2.59 -16.36 -2.94
CA PHE A 12 1.69 -17.28 -2.23
C PHE A 12 2.43 -18.24 -1.30
N ILE A 13 3.52 -18.81 -1.75
CA ILE A 13 4.35 -19.74 -0.93
C ILE A 13 4.84 -19.00 0.32
N LEU A 14 5.34 -17.77 0.20
CA LEU A 14 5.80 -16.99 1.35
C LEU A 14 4.67 -16.68 2.33
N VAL A 15 3.46 -16.35 1.85
CA VAL A 15 2.28 -16.17 2.70
C VAL A 15 1.90 -17.47 3.42
N ILE A 16 1.93 -18.63 2.73
CA ILE A 16 1.65 -19.94 3.33
C ILE A 16 2.69 -20.28 4.40
N ILE A 17 3.98 -20.01 4.14
CA ILE A 17 5.04 -20.18 5.14
C ILE A 17 4.76 -19.33 6.38
N GLY A 18 4.43 -18.04 6.23
CA GLY A 18 4.07 -17.18 7.35
C GLY A 18 2.87 -17.69 8.14
N TYR A 19 1.83 -18.17 7.45
CA TYR A 19 0.67 -18.82 8.08
C TYR A 19 1.09 -20.04 8.92
N TYR A 20 1.93 -20.92 8.37
CA TYR A 20 2.42 -22.10 9.07
C TYR A 20 3.29 -21.75 10.29
N LEU A 21 4.20 -20.78 10.16
CA LEU A 21 5.04 -20.31 11.27
C LEU A 21 4.20 -19.77 12.44
N SER A 22 3.11 -19.07 12.14
CA SER A 22 2.16 -18.60 13.17
C SER A 22 1.43 -19.77 13.85
N LYS A 23 0.98 -20.79 13.09
CA LYS A 23 0.36 -21.98 13.67
C LYS A 23 1.34 -22.78 14.54
N LYS A 24 2.64 -22.75 14.23
CA LYS A 24 3.72 -23.32 15.05
C LYS A 24 4.16 -22.43 16.23
N LYS A 25 3.50 -21.27 16.42
CA LYS A 25 3.84 -20.30 17.48
C LYS A 25 5.27 -19.72 17.37
N MET A 26 5.89 -19.81 16.19
CA MET A 26 7.18 -19.15 15.91
C MET A 26 6.99 -17.67 15.57
N MET A 27 5.81 -17.31 15.06
CA MET A 27 5.40 -15.93 14.81
C MET A 27 4.09 -15.67 15.57
N ASP A 28 4.13 -14.72 16.49
CA ASP A 28 3.00 -14.23 17.26
C ASP A 28 2.74 -12.75 16.99
N ALA A 29 1.77 -12.15 17.66
CA ALA A 29 1.41 -10.75 17.46
C ALA A 29 2.53 -9.77 17.86
N ASP A 30 3.33 -10.10 18.88
CA ASP A 30 4.43 -9.26 19.34
C ASP A 30 5.62 -9.33 18.37
N PHE A 31 5.97 -10.52 17.90
CA PHE A 31 6.98 -10.72 16.88
C PHE A 31 6.63 -9.98 15.59
N ASP A 32 5.38 -10.14 15.10
CA ASP A 32 4.92 -9.48 13.88
C ASP A 32 4.95 -7.96 14.02
N ARG A 33 4.61 -7.42 15.19
CA ARG A 33 4.69 -5.98 15.46
C ARG A 33 6.13 -5.48 15.41
N LYS A 34 7.08 -6.20 16.01
CA LYS A 34 8.51 -5.84 15.98
C LYS A 34 9.08 -5.96 14.57
N LEU A 35 8.76 -7.03 13.86
CA LEU A 35 9.20 -7.24 12.47
C LEU A 35 8.58 -6.19 11.54
N SER A 36 7.30 -5.83 11.72
CA SER A 36 6.66 -4.73 10.97
C SER A 36 7.36 -3.39 11.22
N GLY A 37 7.75 -3.13 12.47
CA GLY A 37 8.54 -1.95 12.82
C GLY A 37 9.87 -1.91 12.08
N LEU A 38 10.59 -3.02 11.99
CA LEU A 38 11.82 -3.15 11.21
C LEU A 38 11.57 -2.93 9.71
N VAL A 39 10.50 -3.53 9.17
CA VAL A 39 10.14 -3.36 7.76
C VAL A 39 9.86 -1.90 7.43
N ILE A 40 9.02 -1.22 8.21
CA ILE A 40 8.59 0.15 7.93
C ILE A 40 9.73 1.16 8.11
N ASN A 41 10.57 0.97 9.13
CA ASN A 41 11.56 1.98 9.50
C ASN A 41 12.95 1.74 8.90
N VAL A 42 13.25 0.53 8.44
CA VAL A 42 14.60 0.18 7.95
C VAL A 42 14.56 -0.44 6.56
N THR A 43 13.91 -1.61 6.40
CA THR A 43 14.07 -2.36 5.15
C THR A 43 13.27 -1.75 3.99
N CYS A 44 12.08 -1.23 4.22
CA CYS A 44 11.28 -0.54 3.19
C CYS A 44 11.94 0.78 2.72
N PRO A 45 12.42 1.69 3.59
CA PRO A 45 13.24 2.82 3.17
C PRO A 45 14.49 2.40 2.39
N SER A 46 15.15 1.31 2.81
CA SER A 46 16.30 0.75 2.10
C SER A 46 15.92 0.23 0.71
N LEU A 47 14.73 -0.39 0.56
CA LEU A 47 14.19 -0.83 -0.74
C LEU A 47 13.96 0.36 -1.67
N ILE A 48 13.39 1.48 -1.15
CA ILE A 48 13.19 2.71 -1.93
C ILE A 48 14.53 3.28 -2.39
N LEU A 49 15.51 3.40 -1.49
CA LEU A 49 16.84 3.92 -1.82
C LEU A 49 17.57 3.00 -2.81
N SER A 50 17.56 1.69 -2.59
CA SER A 50 18.24 0.73 -3.46
C SER A 50 17.66 0.70 -4.88
N SER A 51 16.40 1.12 -5.07
CA SER A 51 15.75 1.18 -6.38
C SER A 51 16.41 2.16 -7.35
N VAL A 52 17.18 3.13 -6.83
CA VAL A 52 17.94 4.11 -7.60
C VAL A 52 19.46 3.96 -7.46
N MET A 53 19.93 2.89 -6.80
CA MET A 53 21.35 2.63 -6.58
C MET A 53 21.91 1.51 -7.47
N GLY A 54 21.23 1.21 -8.59
CA GLY A 54 21.69 0.27 -9.61
C GLY A 54 22.65 0.90 -10.62
N ASP A 55 23.08 0.10 -11.60
CA ASP A 55 23.99 0.54 -12.66
C ASP A 55 23.34 1.57 -13.61
N THR A 56 21.98 1.61 -13.66
CA THR A 56 21.20 2.58 -14.47
C THR A 56 20.25 3.34 -13.58
N LEU A 57 20.27 4.67 -13.67
CA LEU A 57 19.34 5.53 -12.96
C LEU A 57 18.01 5.65 -13.72
N PRO A 58 16.87 5.76 -13.00
CA PRO A 58 15.58 6.08 -13.61
C PRO A 58 15.61 7.41 -14.36
N ASP A 59 14.77 7.56 -15.41
CA ASP A 59 14.68 8.81 -16.16
C ASP A 59 14.03 9.91 -15.29
N LYS A 60 14.81 10.96 -15.02
CA LYS A 60 14.32 12.13 -14.27
C LYS A 60 13.12 12.84 -14.90
N LYS A 61 12.92 12.71 -16.22
CA LYS A 61 11.78 13.29 -16.93
C LYS A 61 10.45 12.68 -16.49
N LEU A 62 10.46 11.46 -15.90
CA LEU A 62 9.29 10.77 -15.42
C LEU A 62 8.81 11.26 -14.05
N ILE A 63 9.63 12.00 -13.30
CA ILE A 63 9.27 12.47 -11.93
C ILE A 63 7.99 13.32 -11.96
N LEU A 64 7.93 14.31 -12.86
CA LEU A 64 6.75 15.17 -12.96
C LEU A 64 5.49 14.42 -13.44
N PRO A 65 5.53 13.60 -14.52
CA PRO A 65 4.40 12.74 -14.89
C PRO A 65 3.92 11.82 -13.75
N LEU A 66 4.83 11.21 -13.00
CA LEU A 66 4.49 10.34 -11.86
C LEU A 66 3.75 11.12 -10.76
N LEU A 67 4.22 12.31 -10.40
CA LEU A 67 3.54 13.17 -9.43
C LEU A 67 2.14 13.57 -9.91
N VAL A 68 2.02 13.99 -11.17
CA VAL A 68 0.71 14.37 -11.75
C VAL A 68 -0.27 13.19 -11.72
N VAL A 69 0.17 12.01 -12.17
CA VAL A 69 -0.66 10.79 -12.14
C VAL A 69 -1.02 10.41 -10.70
N GLY A 70 -0.07 10.47 -9.77
CA GLY A 70 -0.32 10.20 -8.36
C GLY A 70 -1.37 11.14 -7.76
N PHE A 71 -1.25 12.46 -7.95
CA PHE A 71 -2.24 13.43 -7.47
C PHE A 71 -3.60 13.23 -8.14
N ALA A 72 -3.65 13.03 -9.46
CA ALA A 72 -4.89 12.76 -10.18
C ALA A 72 -5.60 11.51 -9.64
N THR A 73 -4.83 10.44 -9.39
CA THR A 73 -5.35 9.20 -8.78
C THR A 73 -5.99 9.48 -7.43
N TYR A 74 -5.33 10.23 -6.54
CA TYR A 74 -5.89 10.53 -5.23
C TYR A 74 -7.07 11.49 -5.27
N VAL A 75 -7.14 12.40 -6.24
CA VAL A 75 -8.37 13.19 -6.49
C VAL A 75 -9.54 12.28 -6.82
N VAL A 76 -9.35 11.29 -7.70
CA VAL A 76 -10.38 10.30 -8.04
C VAL A 76 -10.75 9.46 -6.81
N LEU A 77 -9.77 8.91 -6.08
CA LEU A 77 -10.00 8.07 -4.91
C LEU A 77 -10.76 8.81 -3.79
N ILE A 78 -10.40 10.05 -3.51
CA ILE A 78 -11.08 10.90 -2.53
C ILE A 78 -12.51 11.22 -3.01
N GLY A 79 -12.69 11.54 -4.29
CA GLY A 79 -14.01 11.73 -4.88
C GLY A 79 -14.91 10.50 -4.72
N LEU A 80 -14.40 9.31 -5.02
CA LEU A 80 -15.10 8.04 -4.81
C LEU A 80 -15.39 7.78 -3.32
N ALA A 81 -14.46 8.13 -2.44
CA ALA A 81 -14.61 7.99 -0.99
C ALA A 81 -15.72 8.89 -0.41
N PHE A 82 -15.99 10.04 -1.00
CA PHE A 82 -17.15 10.86 -0.65
C PHE A 82 -18.47 10.33 -1.24
N LEU A 83 -18.41 9.68 -2.40
CA LEU A 83 -19.60 9.26 -3.15
C LEU A 83 -20.08 7.86 -2.75
N LEU A 84 -19.21 6.84 -2.84
CA LEU A 84 -19.60 5.43 -2.77
C LEU A 84 -20.15 4.99 -1.40
N PRO A 85 -19.65 5.47 -0.23
CA PRO A 85 -20.19 5.06 1.05
C PRO A 85 -21.67 5.47 1.28
N ARG A 86 -22.20 6.39 0.46
CA ARG A 86 -23.62 6.77 0.50
C ARG A 86 -24.54 5.67 0.02
N TYR A 87 -24.04 4.79 -0.83
CA TYR A 87 -24.77 3.67 -1.42
C TYR A 87 -24.55 2.35 -0.68
N LEU A 88 -23.63 2.31 0.29
CA LEU A 88 -23.42 1.15 1.13
C LEU A 88 -24.51 1.06 2.23
N PRO A 89 -24.91 -0.16 2.64
CA PRO A 89 -25.86 -0.36 3.73
C PRO A 89 -25.20 -0.13 5.10
N VAL A 90 -24.80 1.12 5.36
CA VAL A 90 -24.06 1.52 6.56
C VAL A 90 -24.73 2.66 7.30
N LYS A 91 -24.55 2.72 8.61
CA LYS A 91 -25.03 3.85 9.42
C LYS A 91 -24.31 5.12 8.99
N LEU A 92 -25.01 6.26 9.09
CA LEU A 92 -24.43 7.57 8.75
C LEU A 92 -23.17 7.86 9.58
N SER A 93 -23.15 7.44 10.85
CA SER A 93 -22.00 7.57 11.76
C SER A 93 -20.74 6.86 11.27
N ASP A 94 -20.89 5.77 10.52
CA ASP A 94 -19.80 4.87 10.14
C ASP A 94 -19.29 5.13 8.72
N ARG A 95 -20.03 5.93 7.92
CA ARG A 95 -19.69 6.24 6.53
C ARG A 95 -18.26 6.73 6.34
N GLY A 96 -17.76 7.56 7.27
CA GLY A 96 -16.40 8.06 7.20
C GLY A 96 -15.34 6.98 7.29
N ILE A 97 -15.60 5.89 8.05
CA ILE A 97 -14.71 4.73 8.15
C ILE A 97 -14.60 4.04 6.78
N TYR A 98 -15.74 3.83 6.11
CA TYR A 98 -15.76 3.26 4.75
C TYR A 98 -15.15 4.20 3.70
N SER A 99 -15.30 5.52 3.87
CA SER A 99 -14.61 6.52 3.05
C SER A 99 -13.09 6.38 3.15
N PHE A 100 -12.57 6.26 4.37
CA PHE A 100 -11.14 5.99 4.58
C PHE A 100 -10.68 4.71 3.90
N MET A 101 -11.42 3.61 4.09
CA MET A 101 -11.09 2.31 3.51
C MET A 101 -11.04 2.36 1.98
N LEU A 102 -11.92 3.13 1.33
CA LEU A 102 -11.94 3.29 -0.11
C LEU A 102 -10.81 4.18 -0.64
N ALA A 103 -10.45 5.24 0.09
CA ALA A 103 -9.43 6.19 -0.36
C ALA A 103 -8.00 5.67 -0.20
N PHE A 104 -7.68 5.04 0.94
CA PHE A 104 -6.30 4.82 1.34
C PHE A 104 -5.92 3.34 1.39
N GLY A 105 -4.93 2.97 0.56
CA GLY A 105 -4.35 1.63 0.50
C GLY A 105 -3.04 1.51 1.29
N ASN A 106 -2.70 0.29 1.67
CA ASN A 106 -1.47 -0.04 2.38
C ASN A 106 -0.28 -0.15 1.41
N VAL A 107 0.04 0.96 0.76
CA VAL A 107 1.11 1.01 -0.24
C VAL A 107 2.49 0.86 0.39
N GLY A 108 2.73 1.53 1.52
CA GLY A 108 4.06 1.53 2.15
C GLY A 108 4.50 0.15 2.64
N PHE A 109 3.58 -0.62 3.23
CA PHE A 109 3.91 -1.92 3.81
C PHE A 109 3.69 -3.10 2.85
N ILE A 110 2.64 -3.06 2.03
CA ILE A 110 2.28 -4.15 1.11
C ILE A 110 2.61 -3.77 -0.34
N GLY A 111 2.35 -2.53 -0.75
CA GLY A 111 2.46 -2.11 -2.14
C GLY A 111 3.89 -2.12 -2.67
N TYR A 112 4.85 -1.54 -1.97
CA TYR A 112 6.25 -1.51 -2.44
C TYR A 112 6.85 -2.91 -2.59
N PRO A 113 6.70 -3.85 -1.62
CA PRO A 113 7.09 -5.24 -1.80
C PRO A 113 6.48 -5.91 -3.03
N ILE A 114 5.19 -5.70 -3.26
CA ILE A 114 4.48 -6.29 -4.41
C ILE A 114 4.97 -5.68 -5.73
N VAL A 115 5.11 -4.35 -5.79
CA VAL A 115 5.68 -3.67 -6.99
C VAL A 115 7.09 -4.17 -7.28
N ALA A 116 7.95 -4.30 -6.24
CA ALA A 116 9.29 -4.84 -6.40
C ALA A 116 9.29 -6.27 -6.96
N SER A 117 8.34 -7.08 -6.51
CA SER A 117 8.20 -8.47 -6.95
C SER A 117 7.69 -8.60 -8.39
N ILE A 118 6.77 -7.74 -8.82
CA ILE A 118 6.13 -7.84 -10.15
C ILE A 118 6.98 -7.14 -11.22
N PHE A 119 7.44 -5.92 -10.92
CA PHE A 119 8.08 -5.02 -11.90
C PHE A 119 9.59 -4.86 -11.67
N GLY A 120 10.14 -5.50 -10.62
CA GLY A 120 11.54 -5.36 -10.23
C GLY A 120 11.79 -4.23 -9.24
N ALA A 121 12.95 -4.28 -8.58
CA ALA A 121 13.31 -3.34 -7.51
C ALA A 121 13.36 -1.87 -7.98
N SER A 122 13.77 -1.60 -9.22
CA SER A 122 13.82 -0.24 -9.80
C SER A 122 12.45 0.43 -9.89
N ALA A 123 11.37 -0.35 -10.03
CA ALA A 123 10.00 0.16 -10.09
C ALA A 123 9.52 0.77 -8.77
N VAL A 124 10.17 0.45 -7.65
CA VAL A 124 9.84 1.00 -6.32
C VAL A 124 10.07 2.51 -6.26
N PHE A 125 11.04 3.03 -7.01
CA PHE A 125 11.22 4.48 -7.16
C PHE A 125 9.97 5.13 -7.74
N TYR A 126 9.44 4.60 -8.85
CA TYR A 126 8.22 5.12 -9.47
C TYR A 126 7.01 4.98 -8.53
N ALA A 127 6.89 3.85 -7.86
CA ALA A 127 5.85 3.62 -6.86
C ALA A 127 5.92 4.60 -5.70
N SER A 128 7.13 4.98 -5.23
CA SER A 128 7.30 5.91 -4.13
C SER A 128 6.84 7.33 -4.51
N ILE A 129 7.10 7.76 -5.74
CA ILE A 129 6.65 9.06 -6.25
C ILE A 129 5.13 9.06 -6.48
N LEU A 130 4.57 8.01 -7.09
CA LEU A 130 3.12 7.86 -7.26
C LEU A 130 2.37 7.87 -5.92
N ASN A 131 2.96 7.32 -4.87
CA ASN A 131 2.37 7.27 -3.54
C ASN A 131 2.60 8.55 -2.69
N PHE A 132 3.45 9.47 -3.14
CA PHE A 132 3.73 10.70 -2.40
C PHE A 132 2.45 11.48 -2.03
N PRO A 133 1.47 11.69 -2.94
CA PRO A 133 0.21 12.34 -2.58
C PRO A 133 -0.57 11.63 -1.48
N SER A 134 -0.54 10.28 -1.44
CA SER A 134 -1.18 9.50 -0.38
C SER A 134 -0.68 9.90 1.00
N THR A 135 0.64 9.98 1.13
CA THR A 135 1.29 10.28 2.41
C THR A 135 0.90 11.66 2.94
N LEU A 136 0.68 12.63 2.05
CA LEU A 136 0.19 13.96 2.42
C LEU A 136 -1.31 13.95 2.76
N LEU A 137 -2.10 13.31 1.91
CA LEU A 137 -3.57 13.41 1.95
C LEU A 137 -4.20 12.51 3.03
N ILE A 138 -3.52 11.43 3.44
CA ILE A 138 -4.05 10.50 4.45
C ILE A 138 -4.27 11.17 5.81
N PHE A 139 -3.41 12.11 6.21
CA PHE A 139 -3.56 12.83 7.48
C PHE A 139 -4.64 13.91 7.41
N VAL A 140 -4.85 14.52 6.24
CA VAL A 140 -5.89 15.53 6.02
C VAL A 140 -7.25 14.85 5.87
N PHE A 141 -7.41 14.04 4.84
CA PHE A 141 -8.69 13.41 4.52
C PHE A 141 -9.00 12.20 5.38
N GLY A 142 -7.98 11.42 5.78
CA GLY A 142 -8.18 10.30 6.69
C GLY A 142 -8.72 10.74 8.04
N THR A 143 -8.15 11.80 8.60
CA THR A 143 -8.65 12.45 9.82
C THR A 143 -10.07 12.99 9.63
N LEU A 144 -10.32 13.73 8.52
CA LEU A 144 -11.63 14.28 8.20
C LEU A 144 -12.71 13.19 8.12
N PHE A 145 -12.42 12.10 7.45
CA PHE A 145 -13.35 10.98 7.28
C PHE A 145 -13.68 10.33 8.63
N ILE A 146 -12.68 9.94 9.42
CA ILE A 146 -12.90 9.18 10.66
C ILE A 146 -13.46 10.06 11.76
N SER A 147 -13.00 11.31 11.93
CA SER A 147 -13.56 12.24 12.91
C SER A 147 -14.99 12.67 12.59
N GLY A 148 -15.46 12.51 11.36
CA GLY A 148 -16.77 12.96 10.90
C GLY A 148 -16.89 14.48 10.81
N GLY A 149 -15.77 15.18 10.57
CA GLY A 149 -15.70 16.64 10.48
C GLY A 149 -15.59 17.36 11.83
N GLN A 150 -15.62 16.63 12.95
CA GLN A 150 -15.48 17.23 14.30
C GLN A 150 -14.00 17.39 14.71
N GLY A 151 -13.08 16.73 14.01
CA GLY A 151 -11.63 16.88 14.25
C GLY A 151 -11.09 18.15 13.59
N LYS A 152 -10.20 18.87 14.27
CA LYS A 152 -9.39 19.90 13.62
C LYS A 152 -8.55 19.19 12.55
N MET A 153 -8.56 19.71 11.33
CA MET A 153 -7.66 19.25 10.26
C MET A 153 -6.22 19.54 10.72
N HIS A 154 -5.60 18.55 11.36
CA HIS A 154 -4.20 18.63 11.74
C HIS A 154 -3.36 17.92 10.66
N PHE A 155 -2.63 18.72 9.91
CA PHE A 155 -1.53 18.19 9.11
C PHE A 155 -0.37 17.88 10.05
N ASP A 156 -0.07 16.60 10.24
CA ASP A 156 1.10 16.19 11.04
C ASP A 156 2.37 16.30 10.19
N TRP A 157 3.11 17.38 10.41
CA TRP A 157 4.41 17.64 9.76
C TRP A 157 5.41 16.49 9.95
N ARG A 158 5.28 15.69 11.02
CA ARG A 158 6.15 14.54 11.28
C ARG A 158 6.06 13.49 10.17
N THR A 159 4.94 13.44 9.47
CA THR A 159 4.74 12.53 8.32
C THR A 159 5.74 12.81 7.19
N LEU A 160 6.08 14.09 6.97
CA LEU A 160 7.07 14.46 5.95
C LEU A 160 8.48 13.95 6.28
N TYR A 161 8.72 13.61 7.54
CA TYR A 161 10.00 13.11 8.04
C TYR A 161 9.95 11.61 8.36
N CYS A 162 8.93 10.88 7.93
CA CYS A 162 8.91 9.43 8.09
C CYS A 162 10.02 8.79 7.22
N PRO A 163 10.59 7.64 7.63
CA PRO A 163 11.72 7.03 6.94
C PRO A 163 11.50 6.78 5.45
N ALA A 164 10.30 6.37 5.05
CA ALA A 164 9.94 6.16 3.64
C ALA A 164 9.96 7.47 2.84
N MET A 165 9.48 8.60 3.42
CA MET A 165 9.51 9.92 2.77
C MET A 165 10.94 10.43 2.63
N ILE A 166 11.77 10.32 3.67
CA ILE A 166 13.19 10.67 3.62
C ILE A 166 13.89 9.87 2.51
N ALA A 167 13.64 8.55 2.45
CA ALA A 167 14.18 7.70 1.40
C ALA A 167 13.73 8.16 0.00
N SER A 168 12.46 8.55 -0.16
CA SER A 168 11.93 9.06 -1.44
C SER A 168 12.59 10.39 -1.84
N TYR A 169 12.79 11.32 -0.89
CA TYR A 169 13.48 12.60 -1.17
C TYR A 169 14.93 12.35 -1.60
N LEU A 170 15.65 11.48 -0.88
CA LEU A 170 17.03 11.12 -1.21
C LEU A 170 17.10 10.41 -2.57
N SER A 171 16.15 9.54 -2.88
CA SER A 171 16.08 8.88 -4.20
C SER A 171 15.85 9.89 -5.33
N ILE A 172 14.96 10.87 -5.15
CA ILE A 172 14.76 11.96 -6.12
C ILE A 172 16.04 12.76 -6.29
N LEU A 173 16.74 13.10 -5.18
CA LEU A 173 18.00 13.83 -5.22
C LEU A 173 19.07 13.07 -6.01
N ILE A 174 19.22 11.75 -5.77
CA ILE A 174 20.14 10.87 -6.50
C ILE A 174 19.85 10.92 -8.01
N VAL A 175 18.57 10.75 -8.40
CA VAL A 175 18.17 10.74 -9.81
C VAL A 175 18.37 12.11 -10.47
N VAL A 176 18.02 13.21 -9.80
CA VAL A 176 18.16 14.58 -10.34
C VAL A 176 19.63 14.96 -10.51
N THR A 177 20.47 14.62 -9.53
CA THR A 177 21.92 14.92 -9.58
C THR A 177 22.70 14.00 -10.51
N GLY A 178 22.14 12.83 -10.85
CA GLY A 178 22.85 11.80 -11.62
C GLY A 178 23.98 11.13 -10.84
N TRP A 179 24.00 11.27 -9.50
CA TRP A 179 25.03 10.66 -8.68
C TRP A 179 24.82 9.15 -8.56
N VAL A 180 25.85 8.40 -8.95
CA VAL A 180 25.85 6.93 -8.80
C VAL A 180 26.60 6.58 -7.52
N PRO A 181 25.89 6.08 -6.47
CA PRO A 181 26.54 5.75 -5.20
C PRO A 181 27.58 4.63 -5.37
N PRO A 182 28.77 4.73 -4.72
CA PRO A 182 29.76 3.66 -4.71
C PRO A 182 29.15 2.36 -4.11
N ARG A 183 29.63 1.19 -4.57
CA ARG A 183 29.12 -0.12 -4.11
C ARG A 183 29.15 -0.30 -2.59
N VAL A 184 30.14 0.26 -1.91
CA VAL A 184 30.26 0.23 -0.45
C VAL A 184 29.04 0.87 0.23
N ILE A 185 28.43 1.90 -0.40
CA ILE A 185 27.22 2.57 0.10
C ILE A 185 25.97 1.85 -0.39
N SER A 186 25.89 1.47 -1.68
CA SER A 186 24.67 0.90 -2.26
C SER A 186 24.37 -0.53 -1.76
N THR A 187 25.40 -1.38 -1.61
CA THR A 187 25.22 -2.79 -1.25
C THR A 187 24.48 -3.00 0.08
N PRO A 188 24.76 -2.30 1.18
CA PRO A 188 23.99 -2.42 2.41
C PRO A 188 22.50 -2.13 2.23
N PHE A 189 22.15 -1.09 1.46
CA PHE A 189 20.73 -0.76 1.18
C PHE A 189 20.06 -1.82 0.30
N VAL A 190 20.76 -2.40 -0.68
CA VAL A 190 20.25 -3.52 -1.49
C VAL A 190 19.99 -4.75 -0.62
N LEU A 191 20.94 -5.12 0.26
CA LEU A 191 20.77 -6.28 1.15
C LEU A 191 19.60 -6.08 2.12
N LEU A 192 19.50 -4.91 2.75
CA LEU A 192 18.38 -4.60 3.64
C LEU A 192 17.05 -4.52 2.88
N GLY A 193 17.05 -3.89 1.71
CA GLY A 193 15.86 -3.78 0.85
C GLY A 193 15.29 -5.14 0.45
N ASN A 194 16.16 -6.11 0.16
CA ASN A 194 15.76 -7.48 -0.22
C ASN A 194 15.04 -8.24 0.90
N VAL A 195 15.21 -7.84 2.16
CA VAL A 195 14.47 -8.41 3.30
C VAL A 195 13.00 -7.98 3.30
N THR A 196 12.67 -6.84 2.68
CA THR A 196 11.34 -6.22 2.76
C THR A 196 10.24 -7.14 2.24
N VAL A 197 10.40 -7.70 1.04
CA VAL A 197 9.39 -8.55 0.40
C VAL A 197 9.11 -9.80 1.22
N PRO A 198 10.09 -10.65 1.55
CA PRO A 198 9.82 -11.86 2.32
C PRO A 198 9.28 -11.55 3.72
N ALA A 199 9.81 -10.57 4.42
CA ALA A 199 9.33 -10.20 5.75
C ALA A 199 7.86 -9.74 5.72
N ALA A 200 7.47 -8.86 4.79
CA ALA A 200 6.10 -8.39 4.67
C ALA A 200 5.12 -9.54 4.38
N LEU A 201 5.47 -10.47 3.48
CA LEU A 201 4.61 -11.60 3.13
C LEU A 201 4.48 -12.63 4.26
N LEU A 202 5.55 -12.88 5.00
CA LEU A 202 5.50 -13.71 6.21
C LEU A 202 4.57 -13.11 7.27
N ILE A 203 4.62 -11.78 7.49
CA ILE A 203 3.73 -11.07 8.42
C ILE A 203 2.27 -11.17 7.95
N ILE A 204 2.00 -11.02 6.66
CA ILE A 204 0.65 -11.18 6.11
C ILE A 204 0.13 -12.57 6.39
N GLY A 205 0.90 -13.61 6.08
CA GLY A 205 0.55 -15.00 6.35
C GLY A 205 0.30 -15.27 7.84
N SER A 206 1.19 -14.81 8.70
CA SER A 206 1.06 -14.90 10.16
C SER A 206 -0.20 -14.20 10.67
N SER A 207 -0.51 -13.02 10.17
CA SER A 207 -1.70 -12.26 10.55
C SER A 207 -2.98 -13.00 10.16
N ILE A 208 -3.04 -13.57 8.95
CA ILE A 208 -4.17 -14.38 8.47
C ILE A 208 -4.40 -15.58 9.39
N ALA A 209 -3.35 -16.24 9.88
CA ALA A 209 -3.45 -17.44 10.72
C ALA A 209 -4.11 -17.19 12.10
N ARG A 210 -4.10 -15.95 12.59
CA ARG A 210 -4.62 -15.57 13.91
C ARG A 210 -6.05 -15.11 13.94
N VAL A 211 -6.64 -14.81 12.79
CA VAL A 211 -8.01 -14.28 12.76
C VAL A 211 -9.02 -15.41 12.82
N PRO A 212 -9.98 -15.36 13.75
CA PRO A 212 -11.07 -16.33 13.82
C PRO A 212 -12.04 -16.12 12.66
N ILE A 213 -12.09 -17.08 11.75
CA ILE A 213 -12.94 -17.08 10.54
C ILE A 213 -14.41 -16.76 10.86
N ARG A 214 -14.92 -17.19 12.03
CA ARG A 214 -16.30 -16.95 12.46
C ARG A 214 -16.70 -15.46 12.59
N ARG A 215 -15.76 -14.57 12.84
CA ARG A 215 -16.03 -13.12 12.94
C ARG A 215 -16.08 -12.42 11.57
N MET A 216 -15.68 -13.11 10.51
CA MET A 216 -15.63 -12.55 9.17
C MET A 216 -17.01 -12.56 8.45
N PHE A 217 -17.96 -13.37 8.93
CA PHE A 217 -19.25 -13.57 8.28
C PHE A 217 -20.36 -12.80 9.02
N GLY A 218 -20.55 -11.54 8.70
CA GLY A 218 -21.66 -10.80 9.34
C GLY A 218 -21.95 -9.41 8.81
N ASN A 219 -20.99 -8.76 8.16
CA ASN A 219 -21.17 -7.38 7.71
C ASN A 219 -21.10 -7.27 6.19
N THR A 220 -22.24 -7.33 5.52
CA THR A 220 -22.37 -7.22 4.06
C THR A 220 -21.70 -5.97 3.51
N ALA A 221 -21.72 -4.85 4.26
CA ALA A 221 -21.11 -3.61 3.83
C ALA A 221 -19.58 -3.72 3.70
N ILE A 222 -18.92 -4.52 4.55
CA ILE A 222 -17.46 -4.74 4.46
C ILE A 222 -17.11 -5.54 3.20
N TYR A 223 -17.93 -6.54 2.82
CA TYR A 223 -17.72 -7.28 1.57
C TYR A 223 -17.89 -6.40 0.34
N LEU A 224 -18.95 -5.58 0.32
CA LEU A 224 -19.19 -4.64 -0.77
C LEU A 224 -18.05 -3.63 -0.88
N MET A 225 -17.62 -3.05 0.26
CA MET A 225 -16.47 -2.14 0.31
C MET A 225 -15.20 -2.83 -0.18
N SER A 226 -14.94 -4.08 0.21
CA SER A 226 -13.76 -4.83 -0.23
C SER A 226 -13.79 -5.07 -1.74
N ALA A 227 -14.96 -5.42 -2.31
CA ALA A 227 -15.11 -5.57 -3.75
C ALA A 227 -14.90 -4.24 -4.49
N LEU A 228 -15.45 -3.14 -3.98
CA LEU A 228 -15.21 -1.81 -4.54
C LEU A 228 -13.72 -1.45 -4.50
N ARG A 229 -13.06 -1.67 -3.35
CA ARG A 229 -11.65 -1.32 -3.15
C ARG A 229 -10.70 -2.15 -4.01
N LEU A 230 -10.89 -3.47 -4.05
CA LEU A 230 -9.94 -4.39 -4.67
C LEU A 230 -10.21 -4.65 -6.16
N MET A 231 -11.41 -4.34 -6.66
CA MET A 231 -11.78 -4.57 -8.07
C MET A 231 -12.21 -3.28 -8.77
N LEU A 232 -13.25 -2.60 -8.29
CA LEU A 232 -13.77 -1.42 -8.98
C LEU A 232 -12.73 -0.30 -9.06
N VAL A 233 -12.09 0.00 -7.94
CA VAL A 233 -11.08 1.09 -7.86
C VAL A 233 -9.92 0.84 -8.84
N PRO A 234 -9.19 -0.29 -8.81
CA PRO A 234 -8.06 -0.49 -9.72
C PRO A 234 -8.51 -0.57 -11.19
N LEU A 235 -9.66 -1.17 -11.49
CA LEU A 235 -10.19 -1.22 -12.86
C LEU A 235 -10.56 0.18 -13.38
N LEU A 236 -11.12 1.03 -12.53
CA LEU A 236 -11.40 2.42 -12.89
C LEU A 236 -10.10 3.20 -13.14
N ILE A 237 -9.08 3.03 -12.29
CA ILE A 237 -7.78 3.67 -12.48
C ILE A 237 -7.11 3.17 -13.77
N LEU A 238 -7.20 1.87 -14.08
CA LEU A 238 -6.73 1.31 -15.34
C LEU A 238 -7.44 1.96 -16.54
N TYR A 239 -8.77 2.04 -16.48
CA TYR A 239 -9.58 2.65 -17.54
C TYR A 239 -9.20 4.13 -17.76
N LEU A 240 -9.12 4.92 -16.67
CA LEU A 240 -8.73 6.33 -16.74
C LEU A 240 -7.30 6.52 -17.24
N SER A 241 -6.36 5.67 -16.82
CA SER A 241 -4.97 5.71 -17.29
C SER A 241 -4.89 5.46 -18.81
N ARG A 242 -5.66 4.49 -19.33
CA ARG A 242 -5.74 4.22 -20.77
C ARG A 242 -6.40 5.37 -21.53
N LEU A 243 -7.48 5.94 -20.99
CA LEU A 243 -8.20 7.07 -21.58
C LEU A 243 -7.29 8.31 -21.68
N CYS A 244 -6.51 8.58 -20.64
CA CYS A 244 -5.56 9.70 -20.58
C CYS A 244 -4.23 9.41 -21.30
N ARG A 245 -4.06 8.22 -21.91
CA ARG A 245 -2.83 7.77 -22.57
C ARG A 245 -1.58 7.90 -21.68
N VAL A 246 -1.73 7.55 -20.40
CA VAL A 246 -0.61 7.49 -19.46
C VAL A 246 0.37 6.42 -19.94
N ASP A 247 1.68 6.68 -19.77
CA ASP A 247 2.71 5.68 -20.04
C ASP A 247 2.38 4.33 -19.39
N GLU A 248 2.56 3.23 -20.13
CA GLU A 248 2.12 1.89 -19.73
C GLU A 248 2.77 1.45 -18.40
N THR A 249 4.05 1.73 -18.21
CA THR A 249 4.78 1.38 -16.99
C THR A 249 4.22 2.15 -15.79
N ILE A 250 3.99 3.46 -15.96
CA ILE A 250 3.41 4.32 -14.92
C ILE A 250 1.98 3.84 -14.60
N ALA A 251 1.18 3.56 -15.63
CA ALA A 251 -0.20 3.11 -15.48
C ALA A 251 -0.27 1.79 -14.71
N ASN A 252 0.53 0.79 -15.11
CA ASN A 252 0.53 -0.54 -14.49
C ASN A 252 0.95 -0.48 -13.01
N ILE A 253 2.01 0.25 -12.68
CA ILE A 253 2.43 0.45 -11.30
C ILE A 253 1.33 1.15 -10.50
N ASN A 254 0.73 2.22 -11.04
CA ASN A 254 -0.32 2.97 -10.38
C ASN A 254 -1.58 2.12 -10.10
N VAL A 255 -1.97 1.28 -11.04
CA VAL A 255 -3.09 0.33 -10.89
C VAL A 255 -2.81 -0.68 -9.79
N VAL A 256 -1.60 -1.24 -9.73
CA VAL A 256 -1.21 -2.15 -8.65
C VAL A 256 -1.25 -1.42 -7.30
N LEU A 257 -0.76 -0.18 -7.21
CA LEU A 257 -0.86 0.61 -5.97
C LEU A 257 -2.32 0.90 -5.59
N ALA A 258 -3.17 1.19 -6.56
CA ALA A 258 -4.61 1.40 -6.33
C ALA A 258 -5.32 0.12 -5.85
N ALA A 259 -4.82 -1.08 -6.21
CA ALA A 259 -5.36 -2.37 -5.78
C ALA A 259 -4.91 -2.80 -4.37
N MET A 260 -4.08 -2.01 -3.68
CA MET A 260 -3.63 -2.37 -2.34
C MET A 260 -4.78 -2.42 -1.34
N PRO A 261 -4.75 -3.38 -0.37
CA PRO A 261 -5.74 -3.46 0.69
C PRO A 261 -5.74 -2.20 1.56
N VAL A 262 -6.70 -2.09 2.44
CA VAL A 262 -6.89 -0.91 3.31
C VAL A 262 -5.63 -0.59 4.10
N ALA A 263 -5.32 0.71 4.20
CA ALA A 263 -4.15 1.20 4.92
C ALA A 263 -4.25 0.96 6.43
N SER A 264 -3.17 0.45 7.04
CA SER A 264 -3.10 0.19 8.48
C SER A 264 -3.24 1.45 9.35
N TYR A 265 -2.95 2.63 8.80
CA TYR A 265 -3.18 3.92 9.47
C TYR A 265 -4.64 4.14 9.88
N GLY A 266 -5.61 3.52 9.19
CA GLY A 266 -7.03 3.61 9.54
C GLY A 266 -7.31 3.13 10.96
N THR A 267 -6.69 2.05 11.39
CA THR A 267 -6.83 1.52 12.76
C THR A 267 -6.29 2.52 13.79
N LEU A 268 -5.15 3.16 13.52
CA LEU A 268 -4.57 4.17 14.42
C LEU A 268 -5.50 5.39 14.56
N PHE A 269 -6.08 5.87 13.47
CA PHE A 269 -7.04 6.98 13.52
C PHE A 269 -8.33 6.57 14.24
N CYS A 270 -8.84 5.35 14.02
CA CYS A 270 -10.01 4.85 14.73
C CYS A 270 -9.78 4.80 16.26
N ILE A 271 -8.61 4.34 16.71
CA ILE A 271 -8.21 4.35 18.12
C ILE A 271 -8.13 5.78 18.65
N GLN A 272 -7.46 6.69 17.91
CA GLN A 272 -7.28 8.09 18.31
C GLN A 272 -8.62 8.82 18.48
N TYR A 273 -9.59 8.56 17.59
CA TYR A 273 -10.91 9.18 17.61
C TYR A 273 -11.99 8.34 18.32
N GLN A 274 -11.60 7.18 18.89
CA GLN A 274 -12.49 6.23 19.59
C GLN A 274 -13.73 5.87 18.76
N LYS A 275 -13.53 5.60 17.46
CA LYS A 275 -14.63 5.43 16.51
C LYS A 275 -14.37 4.30 15.53
N GLY A 276 -15.24 3.28 15.56
CA GLY A 276 -15.30 2.23 14.54
C GLY A 276 -14.08 1.32 14.43
N GLU A 277 -13.32 1.12 15.50
CA GLU A 277 -12.12 0.30 15.53
C GLU A 277 -12.35 -1.12 15.01
N VAL A 278 -13.49 -1.74 15.40
CA VAL A 278 -13.85 -3.09 14.98
C VAL A 278 -14.10 -3.12 13.46
N ILE A 279 -14.88 -2.17 12.94
CA ILE A 279 -15.20 -2.08 11.50
C ILE A 279 -13.92 -1.88 10.67
N MET A 280 -13.02 -1.00 11.11
CA MET A 280 -11.75 -0.75 10.45
C MET A 280 -10.85 -2.00 10.46
N ALA A 281 -10.75 -2.68 11.60
CA ALA A 281 -9.95 -3.89 11.74
C ALA A 281 -10.49 -5.02 10.84
N GLU A 282 -11.81 -5.24 10.81
CA GLU A 282 -12.45 -6.21 9.93
C GLU A 282 -12.21 -5.89 8.45
N GLY A 283 -12.38 -4.62 8.04
CA GLY A 283 -12.16 -4.18 6.65
C GLY A 283 -10.71 -4.31 6.22
N THR A 284 -9.76 -3.88 7.07
CA THR A 284 -8.32 -4.03 6.82
C THR A 284 -7.94 -5.50 6.66
N PHE A 285 -8.45 -6.34 7.56
CA PHE A 285 -8.17 -7.77 7.51
C PHE A 285 -8.77 -8.43 6.25
N LEU A 286 -10.06 -8.22 5.99
CA LEU A 286 -10.74 -8.86 4.85
C LEU A 286 -10.11 -8.42 3.52
N THR A 287 -9.81 -7.13 3.37
CA THR A 287 -9.15 -6.64 2.14
C THR A 287 -7.74 -7.20 2.00
N THR A 288 -6.98 -7.36 3.10
CA THR A 288 -5.65 -7.98 3.06
C THR A 288 -5.75 -9.46 2.65
N LEU A 289 -6.71 -10.20 3.20
CA LEU A 289 -6.93 -11.59 2.83
C LEU A 289 -7.31 -11.73 1.35
N LEU A 290 -8.29 -10.93 0.90
CA LEU A 290 -8.77 -10.98 -0.48
C LEU A 290 -7.74 -10.45 -1.48
N SER A 291 -6.86 -9.54 -1.07
CA SER A 291 -5.81 -8.99 -1.95
C SER A 291 -4.81 -10.04 -2.41
N VAL A 292 -4.61 -11.10 -1.62
CA VAL A 292 -3.76 -12.25 -1.97
C VAL A 292 -4.23 -12.92 -3.26
N LEU A 293 -5.55 -12.90 -3.53
CA LEU A 293 -6.14 -13.42 -4.77
C LEU A 293 -6.39 -12.33 -5.81
N SER A 294 -6.89 -11.15 -5.39
CA SER A 294 -7.31 -10.11 -6.33
C SER A 294 -6.14 -9.45 -7.05
N ILE A 295 -4.98 -9.28 -6.39
CA ILE A 295 -3.80 -8.67 -7.03
C ILE A 295 -3.26 -9.55 -8.16
N PRO A 296 -3.02 -10.87 -7.96
CA PRO A 296 -2.65 -11.76 -9.06
C PRO A 296 -3.63 -11.75 -10.22
N LEU A 297 -4.94 -11.80 -9.93
CA LEU A 297 -5.96 -11.74 -10.97
C LEU A 297 -5.91 -10.41 -11.75
N LEU A 298 -5.73 -9.29 -11.05
CA LEU A 298 -5.62 -7.98 -11.69
C LEU A 298 -4.40 -7.88 -12.60
N THR A 299 -3.25 -8.41 -12.17
CA THR A 299 -2.01 -8.35 -12.96
C THR A 299 -2.06 -9.16 -14.25
N MET A 300 -3.04 -10.07 -14.40
CA MET A 300 -3.28 -10.76 -15.69
C MET A 300 -3.91 -9.84 -16.75
N PHE A 301 -4.41 -8.68 -16.37
CA PHE A 301 -5.02 -7.69 -17.28
C PHE A 301 -4.09 -6.50 -17.57
N LEU A 302 -2.93 -6.44 -16.92
CA LEU A 302 -1.87 -5.44 -17.12
C LEU A 302 -0.86 -5.92 -18.15
#